data_06b029262d9ffebd76533d41c0f90705
#
_entry.id   06b029262d9ffebd76533d41c0f90705
#
_cell.length_a   1.000
_cell.length_b   1.000
_cell.length_c   1.000
_cell.angle_alpha   90.00
_cell.angle_beta   90.00
_cell.angle_gamma   90.00
#
_symmetry.space_group_name_H-M   'P 1'
#
loop_
_entity.id
_entity.type
_entity.pdbx_description
1 polymer ?
#
loop_
_entity_poly.entity_id
_entity_poly.type
_entity_poly.pdbx_seq_one_letter_code
_entity_poly.pdbx_strand_id
1 'polypeptide(L)'
;VLLSVVVTASVLPCRGDAAVGFEWLTKVAIFLLFFMHGAKLSRAAIFGGIGAWRLHTLVLMSTFLLFPALGLLVSTLPNSLVSPTVKMGFLFLTILPSTVQSSIAFTSMARGNVAAAVCTASLSNMLGVFITPLLAGLLMRSELQSGGGDLLGVMQSIILTLLAPFLVGHLSRPLIGAWIDRNKGVLSKLDRGAILLVVYTAFSAAVVDGIWLRVSGFDIVTILFLSALVLSVVLFLTRKAAQVARLNKSDEITLVMCGSKKSLASGVPMAAALFAPAQVGVIILPLMIFHQMQLIVCAMIARSYGERTEIPEETEVLGEASA
;
A
#
# COMPACT_ATOMS: atom_id res chain seq x y z
N VAL A 1 16.71 4.03 -4.94
CA VAL A 1 15.98 4.88 -5.90
C VAL A 1 15.04 5.86 -5.20
N LEU A 2 14.09 5.42 -4.33
CA LEU A 2 13.18 6.37 -3.63
C LEU A 2 13.95 7.36 -2.75
N LEU A 3 14.88 6.87 -1.93
CA LEU A 3 15.73 7.73 -1.10
C LEU A 3 16.58 8.70 -1.93
N SER A 4 17.10 8.25 -3.07
CA SER A 4 17.86 9.16 -3.95
C SER A 4 16.97 10.27 -4.53
N VAL A 5 15.70 9.98 -4.84
CA VAL A 5 14.75 11.02 -5.28
C VAL A 5 14.45 12.03 -4.17
N VAL A 6 14.28 11.57 -2.92
CA VAL A 6 14.10 12.46 -1.76
C VAL A 6 15.33 13.35 -1.54
N VAL A 7 16.52 12.77 -1.62
CA VAL A 7 17.79 13.53 -1.52
C VAL A 7 17.87 14.55 -2.67
N THR A 8 17.56 14.15 -3.90
CA THR A 8 17.55 15.07 -5.05
C THR A 8 16.55 16.21 -4.85
N ALA A 9 15.31 15.90 -4.40
CA ALA A 9 14.31 16.92 -4.10
C ALA A 9 14.72 17.86 -2.95
N SER A 10 15.53 17.36 -2.00
CA SER A 10 16.02 18.15 -0.87
C SER A 10 17.16 19.10 -1.28
N VAL A 11 18.01 18.68 -2.21
CA VAL A 11 19.16 19.47 -2.69
C VAL A 11 18.76 20.39 -3.85
N LEU A 12 17.92 19.90 -4.75
CA LEU A 12 17.45 20.57 -5.97
C LEU A 12 15.92 20.57 -6.02
N PRO A 13 15.23 21.29 -5.12
CA PRO A 13 13.78 21.37 -5.18
C PRO A 13 13.34 22.20 -6.38
N CYS A 14 12.30 21.75 -7.09
CA CYS A 14 11.72 22.56 -8.17
C CYS A 14 10.99 23.79 -7.60
N ARG A 15 11.23 24.97 -8.22
CA ARG A 15 10.73 26.27 -7.77
C ARG A 15 10.20 27.07 -8.97
N GLY A 16 9.36 28.07 -8.70
CA GLY A 16 8.83 28.97 -9.72
C GLY A 16 8.04 28.23 -10.81
N ASP A 17 8.21 28.62 -12.06
CA ASP A 17 7.50 28.05 -13.22
C ASP A 17 7.75 26.53 -13.38
N ALA A 18 8.95 26.06 -13.03
CA ALA A 18 9.26 24.65 -13.05
C ALA A 18 8.36 23.87 -12.08
N ALA A 19 8.08 24.40 -10.89
CA ALA A 19 7.18 23.74 -9.92
C ALA A 19 5.76 23.59 -10.50
N VAL A 20 5.25 24.61 -11.19
CA VAL A 20 3.93 24.55 -11.86
C VAL A 20 3.93 23.48 -12.96
N GLY A 21 4.98 23.40 -13.77
CA GLY A 21 5.11 22.38 -14.80
C GLY A 21 5.16 20.97 -14.21
N PHE A 22 5.93 20.75 -13.15
CA PHE A 22 6.01 19.47 -12.46
C PHE A 22 4.69 19.08 -11.77
N GLU A 23 3.94 20.06 -11.23
CA GLU A 23 2.61 19.81 -10.64
C GLU A 23 1.62 19.31 -11.72
N TRP A 24 1.57 19.95 -12.89
CA TRP A 24 0.74 19.49 -14.00
C TRP A 24 1.14 18.11 -14.49
N LEU A 25 2.44 17.86 -14.67
CA LEU A 25 2.94 16.55 -15.06
C LEU A 25 2.58 15.47 -14.03
N THR A 26 2.63 15.82 -12.75
CA THR A 26 2.22 14.93 -11.63
C THR A 26 0.72 14.62 -11.70
N LYS A 27 -0.14 15.59 -11.96
CA LYS A 27 -1.59 15.36 -12.12
C LYS A 27 -1.88 14.40 -13.29
N VAL A 28 -1.21 14.59 -14.42
CA VAL A 28 -1.31 13.69 -15.59
C VAL A 28 -0.79 12.29 -15.24
N ALA A 29 0.34 12.18 -14.54
CA ALA A 29 0.90 10.91 -14.12
C ALA A 29 -0.02 10.15 -13.17
N ILE A 30 -0.66 10.83 -12.21
CA ILE A 30 -1.65 10.25 -11.28
C ILE A 30 -2.87 9.74 -12.07
N PHE A 31 -3.41 10.55 -12.99
CA PHE A 31 -4.53 10.15 -13.84
C PHE A 31 -4.19 8.87 -14.62
N LEU A 32 -3.05 8.86 -15.32
CA LEU A 32 -2.60 7.70 -16.09
C LEU A 32 -2.39 6.47 -15.20
N LEU A 33 -1.83 6.65 -14.00
CA LEU A 33 -1.59 5.57 -13.06
C LEU A 33 -2.91 4.91 -12.62
N PHE A 34 -3.92 5.69 -12.22
CA PHE A 34 -5.23 5.13 -11.83
C PHE A 34 -5.99 4.55 -13.01
N PHE A 35 -5.94 5.18 -14.18
CA PHE A 35 -6.47 4.63 -15.44
C PHE A 35 -5.85 3.25 -15.73
N MET A 36 -4.53 3.14 -15.66
CA MET A 36 -3.80 1.89 -15.87
C MET A 36 -4.13 0.83 -14.82
N HIS A 37 -4.29 1.22 -13.55
CA HIS A 37 -4.73 0.29 -12.51
C HIS A 37 -6.13 -0.29 -12.80
N GLY A 38 -7.07 0.54 -13.26
CA GLY A 38 -8.37 0.08 -13.72
C GLY A 38 -8.29 -0.86 -14.92
N ALA A 39 -7.49 -0.51 -15.91
CA ALA A 39 -7.34 -1.27 -17.14
C ALA A 39 -6.58 -2.60 -16.96
N LYS A 40 -5.67 -2.70 -15.99
CA LYS A 40 -4.97 -3.96 -15.63
C LYS A 40 -5.88 -4.98 -14.93
N LEU A 41 -7.02 -4.56 -14.39
CA LEU A 41 -7.90 -5.43 -13.62
C LEU A 41 -8.65 -6.43 -14.52
N SER A 42 -8.28 -7.71 -14.47
CA SER A 42 -8.94 -8.77 -15.23
C SER A 42 -10.09 -9.41 -14.45
N ARG A 43 -11.19 -9.74 -15.15
CA ARG A 43 -12.32 -10.49 -14.56
C ARG A 43 -11.84 -11.86 -14.04
N ALA A 44 -10.94 -12.52 -14.76
CA ALA A 44 -10.35 -13.79 -14.34
C ALA A 44 -9.60 -13.69 -13.00
N ALA A 45 -8.91 -12.57 -12.73
CA ALA A 45 -8.26 -12.34 -11.45
C ALA A 45 -9.26 -12.16 -10.30
N ILE A 46 -10.46 -11.63 -10.58
CA ILE A 46 -11.52 -11.48 -9.58
C ILE A 46 -12.16 -12.84 -9.26
N PHE A 47 -12.45 -13.65 -10.30
CA PHE A 47 -13.15 -14.93 -10.13
C PHE A 47 -12.23 -16.10 -9.76
N GLY A 48 -10.93 -16.05 -10.10
CA GLY A 48 -9.99 -17.14 -9.84
C GLY A 48 -9.70 -17.44 -8.37
N GLY A 49 -10.07 -16.55 -7.47
CA GLY A 49 -9.84 -16.67 -6.03
C GLY A 49 -11.06 -17.07 -5.18
N ILE A 50 -12.24 -17.28 -5.78
CA ILE A 50 -13.49 -17.49 -5.04
C ILE A 50 -13.40 -18.68 -4.06
N GLY A 51 -12.61 -19.70 -4.36
CA GLY A 51 -12.41 -20.86 -3.48
C GLY A 51 -11.75 -20.54 -2.13
N ALA A 52 -10.92 -19.50 -2.04
CA ALA A 52 -10.20 -19.11 -0.83
C ALA A 52 -10.86 -17.93 -0.08
N TRP A 53 -12.18 -17.84 -0.06
CA TRP A 53 -12.92 -16.69 0.48
C TRP A 53 -12.53 -16.34 1.94
N ARG A 54 -12.25 -17.35 2.80
CA ARG A 54 -11.81 -17.12 4.20
C ARG A 54 -10.48 -16.34 4.23
N LEU A 55 -9.53 -16.75 3.39
CA LEU A 55 -8.24 -16.07 3.27
C LEU A 55 -8.41 -14.63 2.80
N HIS A 56 -9.20 -14.41 1.73
CA HIS A 56 -9.45 -13.07 1.19
C HIS A 56 -10.08 -12.15 2.23
N THR A 57 -11.10 -12.64 2.95
CA THR A 57 -11.76 -11.90 4.03
C THR A 57 -10.76 -11.53 5.13
N LEU A 58 -9.94 -12.45 5.59
CA LEU A 58 -8.94 -12.18 6.64
C LEU A 58 -7.89 -11.16 6.19
N VAL A 59 -7.42 -11.22 4.94
CA VAL A 59 -6.49 -10.22 4.41
C VAL A 59 -7.15 -8.84 4.33
N LEU A 60 -8.40 -8.75 3.85
CA LEU A 60 -9.14 -7.48 3.78
C LEU A 60 -9.43 -6.93 5.17
N MET A 61 -9.79 -7.77 6.13
CA MET A 61 -9.97 -7.36 7.54
C MET A 61 -8.65 -6.86 8.14
N SER A 62 -7.53 -7.55 7.88
CA SER A 62 -6.23 -7.04 8.30
C SER A 62 -5.92 -5.69 7.68
N THR A 63 -6.14 -5.54 6.38
CA THR A 63 -5.78 -4.34 5.61
C THR A 63 -6.66 -3.14 5.95
N PHE A 64 -7.99 -3.32 6.04
CA PHE A 64 -8.95 -2.21 6.14
C PHE A 64 -9.69 -2.09 7.48
N LEU A 65 -9.41 -3.00 8.43
CA LEU A 65 -9.95 -2.92 9.80
C LEU A 65 -8.84 -2.92 10.84
N LEU A 66 -7.97 -3.95 10.86
CA LEU A 66 -6.90 -4.06 11.86
C LEU A 66 -5.90 -2.90 11.75
N PHE A 67 -5.38 -2.61 10.57
CA PHE A 67 -4.45 -1.51 10.38
C PHE A 67 -5.07 -0.15 10.75
N PRO A 68 -6.27 0.25 10.26
CA PRO A 68 -6.90 1.50 10.69
C PRO A 68 -7.13 1.57 12.19
N ALA A 69 -7.51 0.48 12.85
CA ALA A 69 -7.65 0.43 14.30
C ALA A 69 -6.32 0.74 15.02
N LEU A 70 -5.20 0.18 14.51
CA LEU A 70 -3.87 0.51 15.03
C LEU A 70 -3.47 1.97 14.76
N GLY A 71 -3.84 2.51 13.59
CA GLY A 71 -3.63 3.92 13.26
C GLY A 71 -4.40 4.86 14.19
N LEU A 72 -5.66 4.53 14.48
CA LEU A 72 -6.46 5.26 15.46
C LEU A 72 -5.83 5.18 16.86
N LEU A 73 -5.34 4.01 17.28
CA LEU A 73 -4.63 3.86 18.55
C LEU A 73 -3.39 4.75 18.62
N VAL A 74 -2.60 4.82 17.54
CA VAL A 74 -1.46 5.75 17.46
C VAL A 74 -1.92 7.20 17.56
N SER A 75 -3.07 7.56 16.99
CA SER A 75 -3.62 8.91 17.05
C SER A 75 -4.03 9.35 18.45
N THR A 76 -4.34 8.42 19.37
CA THR A 76 -4.68 8.73 20.78
C THR A 76 -3.46 9.00 21.66
N LEU A 77 -2.24 8.72 21.18
CA LEU A 77 -1.02 8.96 21.97
C LEU A 77 -0.84 10.46 22.25
N PRO A 78 -0.22 10.85 23.39
CA PRO A 78 0.04 12.25 23.71
C PRO A 78 0.92 12.93 22.63
N ASN A 79 0.70 14.23 22.39
CA ASN A 79 1.51 15.00 21.42
C ASN A 79 2.97 15.17 21.87
N SER A 80 3.27 14.97 23.14
CA SER A 80 4.64 14.92 23.68
C SER A 80 5.43 13.68 23.21
N LEU A 81 4.75 12.59 22.86
CA LEU A 81 5.37 11.35 22.38
C LEU A 81 5.33 11.23 20.86
N VAL A 82 4.26 11.67 20.24
CA VAL A 82 4.05 11.56 18.80
C VAL A 82 3.51 12.88 18.29
N SER A 83 4.26 13.54 17.42
CA SER A 83 3.82 14.82 16.86
C SER A 83 2.53 14.65 16.02
N PRO A 84 1.68 15.69 15.93
CA PRO A 84 0.45 15.65 15.13
C PRO A 84 0.72 15.23 13.68
N THR A 85 1.82 15.70 13.12
CA THR A 85 2.25 15.40 11.76
C THR A 85 2.56 13.90 11.57
N VAL A 86 3.26 13.30 12.54
CA VAL A 86 3.55 11.85 12.52
C VAL A 86 2.28 11.04 12.67
N LYS A 87 1.37 11.44 13.57
CA LYS A 87 0.05 10.79 13.73
C LYS A 87 -0.74 10.77 12.43
N MET A 88 -0.79 11.90 11.74
CA MET A 88 -1.48 12.05 10.47
C MET A 88 -0.89 11.12 9.40
N GLY A 89 0.43 11.08 9.26
CA GLY A 89 1.11 10.19 8.32
C GLY A 89 0.92 8.70 8.66
N PHE A 90 0.90 8.34 9.97
CA PHE A 90 0.58 6.97 10.40
C PHE A 90 -0.87 6.61 10.13
N LEU A 91 -1.81 7.50 10.41
CA LEU A 91 -3.22 7.25 10.12
C LEU A 91 -3.43 7.06 8.62
N PHE A 92 -2.80 7.91 7.79
CA PHE A 92 -2.82 7.73 6.33
C PHE A 92 -2.22 6.39 5.89
N LEU A 93 -1.03 6.03 6.39
CA LEU A 93 -0.40 4.73 6.13
C LEU A 93 -1.36 3.56 6.38
N THR A 94 -2.11 3.60 7.50
CA THR A 94 -2.94 2.47 7.95
C THR A 94 -4.21 2.26 7.13
N ILE A 95 -4.71 3.27 6.44
CA ILE A 95 -5.91 3.17 5.58
C ILE A 95 -5.62 2.73 4.14
N LEU A 96 -4.34 2.57 3.76
CA LEU A 96 -3.92 2.18 2.41
C LEU A 96 -4.16 0.69 2.12
N PRO A 97 -4.28 0.31 0.83
CA PRO A 97 -4.37 -1.09 0.42
C PRO A 97 -3.03 -1.84 0.59
N SER A 98 -3.09 -3.16 0.47
CA SER A 98 -1.91 -4.03 0.47
C SER A 98 -1.09 -3.87 -0.81
N THR A 99 0.19 -4.28 -0.77
CA THR A 99 1.06 -4.31 -1.96
C THR A 99 0.70 -5.49 -2.87
N VAL A 100 0.87 -5.34 -4.20
CA VAL A 100 0.70 -6.45 -5.14
C VAL A 100 2.02 -7.19 -5.35
N GLN A 101 3.00 -6.51 -5.91
CA GLN A 101 4.24 -7.15 -6.38
C GLN A 101 5.03 -7.84 -5.27
N SER A 102 5.28 -7.17 -4.15
CA SER A 102 6.04 -7.74 -3.05
C SER A 102 5.27 -8.82 -2.28
N SER A 103 3.94 -8.71 -2.20
CA SER A 103 3.11 -9.76 -1.58
C SER A 103 3.19 -11.06 -2.37
N ILE A 104 3.05 -11.00 -3.69
CA ILE A 104 3.15 -12.16 -4.58
C ILE A 104 4.57 -12.75 -4.55
N ALA A 105 5.60 -11.90 -4.67
CA ALA A 105 6.99 -12.35 -4.67
C ALA A 105 7.39 -13.06 -3.37
N PHE A 106 7.02 -12.50 -2.22
CA PHE A 106 7.35 -13.13 -0.93
C PHE A 106 6.49 -14.34 -0.61
N THR A 107 5.22 -14.37 -1.05
CA THR A 107 4.39 -15.58 -0.98
C THR A 107 5.02 -16.71 -1.80
N SER A 108 5.50 -16.42 -3.01
CA SER A 108 6.19 -17.39 -3.86
C SER A 108 7.51 -17.88 -3.22
N MET A 109 8.33 -16.96 -2.71
CA MET A 109 9.58 -17.28 -2.00
C MET A 109 9.34 -18.17 -0.78
N ALA A 110 8.26 -17.93 -0.06
CA ALA A 110 7.85 -18.65 1.14
C ALA A 110 7.09 -19.95 0.85
N ARG A 111 6.92 -20.36 -0.42
CA ARG A 111 6.12 -21.52 -0.87
C ARG A 111 4.65 -21.44 -0.40
N GLY A 112 4.07 -20.23 -0.39
CA GLY A 112 2.66 -20.00 -0.10
C GLY A 112 1.76 -20.17 -1.33
N ASN A 113 0.45 -19.93 -1.16
CA ASN A 113 -0.55 -19.97 -2.21
C ASN A 113 -0.45 -18.73 -3.11
N VAL A 114 0.37 -18.79 -4.16
CA VAL A 114 0.63 -17.67 -5.07
C VAL A 114 -0.63 -17.24 -5.82
N ALA A 115 -1.47 -18.20 -6.23
CA ALA A 115 -2.71 -17.89 -6.94
C ALA A 115 -3.66 -17.05 -6.05
N ALA A 116 -3.82 -17.46 -4.80
CA ALA A 116 -4.59 -16.69 -3.82
C ALA A 116 -3.96 -15.33 -3.52
N ALA A 117 -2.61 -15.24 -3.45
CA ALA A 117 -1.91 -13.96 -3.25
C ALA A 117 -2.19 -12.96 -4.38
N VAL A 118 -2.16 -13.42 -5.64
CA VAL A 118 -2.48 -12.57 -6.81
C VAL A 118 -3.92 -12.04 -6.72
N CYS A 119 -4.88 -12.93 -6.43
CA CYS A 119 -6.28 -12.54 -6.26
C CYS A 119 -6.46 -11.53 -5.13
N THR A 120 -5.97 -11.87 -3.94
CA THR A 120 -6.15 -11.05 -2.73
C THR A 120 -5.51 -9.68 -2.85
N ALA A 121 -4.28 -9.62 -3.34
CA ALA A 121 -3.58 -8.35 -3.52
C ALA A 121 -4.26 -7.47 -4.58
N SER A 122 -4.75 -8.07 -5.67
CA SER A 122 -5.51 -7.35 -6.69
C SER A 122 -6.84 -6.84 -6.14
N LEU A 123 -7.57 -7.68 -5.40
CA LEU A 123 -8.83 -7.31 -4.73
C LEU A 123 -8.62 -6.19 -3.71
N SER A 124 -7.56 -6.28 -2.89
CA SER A 124 -7.21 -5.23 -1.92
C SER A 124 -6.93 -3.89 -2.60
N ASN A 125 -6.19 -3.88 -3.72
CA ASN A 125 -5.94 -2.64 -4.45
C ASN A 125 -7.19 -2.08 -5.12
N MET A 126 -8.01 -2.93 -5.71
CA MET A 126 -9.28 -2.52 -6.31
C MET A 126 -10.19 -1.88 -5.27
N LEU A 127 -10.42 -2.56 -4.15
CA LEU A 127 -11.24 -2.04 -3.06
C LEU A 127 -10.59 -0.80 -2.42
N GLY A 128 -9.26 -0.73 -2.37
CA GLY A 128 -8.52 0.40 -1.83
C GLY A 128 -8.78 1.72 -2.56
N VAL A 129 -9.06 1.69 -3.86
CA VAL A 129 -9.43 2.91 -4.62
C VAL A 129 -10.72 3.53 -4.09
N PHE A 130 -11.62 2.72 -3.52
CA PHE A 130 -12.89 3.15 -2.92
C PHE A 130 -12.78 3.35 -1.41
N ILE A 131 -12.24 2.33 -0.71
CA ILE A 131 -12.23 2.29 0.77
C ILE A 131 -11.25 3.31 1.34
N THR A 132 -10.08 3.51 0.73
CA THR A 132 -9.08 4.45 1.27
C THR A 132 -9.59 5.90 1.29
N PRO A 133 -10.17 6.46 0.22
CA PRO A 133 -10.78 7.79 0.28
C PRO A 133 -11.91 7.90 1.29
N LEU A 134 -12.75 6.85 1.39
CA LEU A 134 -13.83 6.82 2.38
C LEU A 134 -13.28 6.86 3.81
N LEU A 135 -12.28 6.03 4.13
CA LEU A 135 -11.63 6.02 5.43
C LEU A 135 -10.88 7.34 5.70
N ALA A 136 -10.24 7.93 4.69
CA ALA A 136 -9.62 9.24 4.83
C ALA A 136 -10.66 10.31 5.19
N GLY A 137 -11.80 10.36 4.48
CA GLY A 137 -12.90 11.28 4.78
C GLY A 137 -13.53 11.08 6.15
N LEU A 138 -13.56 9.84 6.67
CA LEU A 138 -14.10 9.54 8.00
C LEU A 138 -13.09 9.81 9.12
N LEU A 139 -11.85 9.38 8.95
CA LEU A 139 -10.85 9.35 10.02
C LEU A 139 -9.91 10.57 10.02
N MET A 140 -9.77 11.25 8.88
CA MET A 140 -8.88 12.40 8.70
C MET A 140 -9.65 13.68 8.31
N ARG A 141 -10.92 13.75 8.66
CA ARG A 141 -11.82 14.83 8.26
C ARG A 141 -11.29 16.21 8.62
N SER A 142 -10.78 16.39 9.84
CA SER A 142 -10.22 17.65 10.32
C SER A 142 -9.05 18.16 9.46
N GLU A 143 -8.20 17.23 9.05
CA GLU A 143 -7.00 17.51 8.26
C GLU A 143 -7.34 17.82 6.79
N LEU A 144 -8.32 17.13 6.23
CA LEU A 144 -8.80 17.37 4.87
C LEU A 144 -9.55 18.70 4.74
N GLN A 145 -10.24 19.14 5.80
CA GLN A 145 -10.95 20.42 5.85
C GLN A 145 -10.05 21.62 6.15
N SER A 146 -8.84 21.41 6.69
CA SER A 146 -7.88 22.50 7.00
C SER A 146 -7.48 23.31 5.75
N GLY A 147 -7.70 22.77 4.55
CA GLY A 147 -7.52 23.44 3.27
C GLY A 147 -8.67 24.36 2.84
N GLY A 148 -9.68 24.61 3.70
CA GLY A 148 -10.79 25.55 3.42
C GLY A 148 -11.91 25.01 2.52
N GLY A 149 -11.93 23.69 2.23
CA GLY A 149 -12.95 23.05 1.39
C GLY A 149 -14.11 22.47 2.19
N ASP A 150 -15.33 22.54 1.62
CA ASP A 150 -16.45 21.74 2.11
C ASP A 150 -16.16 20.25 1.90
N LEU A 151 -16.58 19.40 2.85
CA LEU A 151 -16.38 17.94 2.79
C LEU A 151 -16.87 17.34 1.47
N LEU A 152 -18.00 17.84 0.96
CA LEU A 152 -18.56 17.40 -0.32
C LEU A 152 -17.62 17.74 -1.49
N GLY A 153 -17.04 18.93 -1.52
CA GLY A 153 -16.09 19.35 -2.54
C GLY A 153 -14.80 18.50 -2.50
N VAL A 154 -14.29 18.21 -1.30
CA VAL A 154 -13.14 17.32 -1.11
C VAL A 154 -13.47 15.90 -1.61
N MET A 155 -14.60 15.33 -1.22
CA MET A 155 -15.03 14.00 -1.67
C MET A 155 -15.23 13.94 -3.18
N GLN A 156 -15.83 14.99 -3.78
CA GLN A 156 -15.99 15.09 -5.23
C GLN A 156 -14.63 15.13 -5.95
N SER A 157 -13.69 15.92 -5.45
CA SER A 157 -12.33 16.00 -6.01
C SER A 157 -11.63 14.63 -5.96
N ILE A 158 -11.74 13.90 -4.86
CA ILE A 158 -11.20 12.56 -4.70
C ILE A 158 -11.80 11.58 -5.72
N ILE A 159 -13.13 11.59 -5.84
CA ILE A 159 -13.85 10.74 -6.80
C ILE A 159 -13.38 11.04 -8.23
N LEU A 160 -13.30 12.30 -8.61
CA LEU A 160 -12.88 12.69 -9.95
C LEU A 160 -11.41 12.38 -10.22
N THR A 161 -10.53 12.53 -9.25
CA THR A 161 -9.08 12.38 -9.43
C THR A 161 -8.63 10.91 -9.39
N LEU A 162 -9.28 10.07 -8.57
CA LEU A 162 -8.87 8.68 -8.37
C LEU A 162 -9.83 7.68 -9.00
N LEU A 163 -11.13 7.83 -8.74
CA LEU A 163 -12.14 6.86 -9.11
C LEU A 163 -12.53 6.95 -10.57
N ALA A 164 -12.72 8.17 -11.10
CA ALA A 164 -13.12 8.35 -12.48
C ALA A 164 -12.07 7.78 -13.47
N PRO A 165 -10.75 8.10 -13.38
CA PRO A 165 -9.76 7.49 -14.24
C PRO A 165 -9.70 5.97 -14.09
N PHE A 166 -9.82 5.44 -12.88
CA PHE A 166 -9.87 4.00 -12.63
C PHE A 166 -11.06 3.33 -13.34
N LEU A 167 -12.26 3.89 -13.22
CA LEU A 167 -13.47 3.38 -13.87
C LEU A 167 -13.36 3.44 -15.40
N VAL A 168 -12.89 4.58 -15.95
CA VAL A 168 -12.64 4.73 -17.38
C VAL A 168 -11.65 3.69 -17.87
N GLY A 169 -10.55 3.48 -17.14
CA GLY A 169 -9.56 2.44 -17.43
C GLY A 169 -10.17 1.04 -17.42
N HIS A 170 -10.99 0.72 -16.42
CA HIS A 170 -11.65 -0.57 -16.32
C HIS A 170 -12.67 -0.81 -17.45
N LEU A 171 -13.47 0.19 -17.78
CA LEU A 171 -14.42 0.14 -18.89
C LEU A 171 -13.72 0.04 -20.25
N SER A 172 -12.55 0.65 -20.40
CA SER A 172 -11.73 0.57 -21.62
C SER A 172 -11.03 -0.79 -21.80
N ARG A 173 -10.98 -1.63 -20.76
CA ARG A 173 -10.28 -2.92 -20.81
C ARG A 173 -10.67 -3.83 -21.98
N PRO A 174 -11.95 -3.97 -22.40
CA PRO A 174 -12.30 -4.78 -23.58
C PRO A 174 -11.56 -4.35 -24.85
N LEU A 175 -11.22 -3.06 -24.97
CA LEU A 175 -10.55 -2.50 -26.15
C LEU A 175 -9.02 -2.57 -26.02
N ILE A 176 -8.47 -2.24 -24.84
CA ILE A 176 -7.02 -2.07 -24.65
C ILE A 176 -6.36 -3.20 -23.84
N GLY A 177 -7.14 -4.14 -23.29
CA GLY A 177 -6.63 -5.19 -22.40
C GLY A 177 -5.55 -6.06 -23.03
N ALA A 178 -5.72 -6.46 -24.31
CA ALA A 178 -4.72 -7.26 -25.02
C ALA A 178 -3.38 -6.49 -25.19
N TRP A 179 -3.45 -5.18 -25.44
CA TRP A 179 -2.25 -4.33 -25.51
C TRP A 179 -1.57 -4.21 -24.15
N ILE A 180 -2.35 -4.02 -23.08
CA ILE A 180 -1.86 -3.97 -21.70
C ILE A 180 -1.15 -5.27 -21.32
N ASP A 181 -1.76 -6.41 -21.63
CA ASP A 181 -1.20 -7.72 -21.29
C ASP A 181 0.12 -8.02 -22.04
N ARG A 182 0.27 -7.49 -23.27
CA ARG A 182 1.52 -7.57 -24.05
C ARG A 182 2.61 -6.63 -23.53
N ASN A 183 2.24 -5.48 -22.96
CA ASN A 183 3.18 -4.42 -22.60
C ASN A 183 3.40 -4.27 -21.08
N LYS A 184 3.17 -5.32 -20.28
CA LYS A 184 3.30 -5.30 -18.82
C LYS A 184 4.64 -4.75 -18.33
N GLY A 185 5.74 -5.03 -19.04
CA GLY A 185 7.07 -4.54 -18.69
C GLY A 185 7.20 -3.01 -18.82
N VAL A 186 6.68 -2.45 -19.91
CA VAL A 186 6.68 -0.99 -20.14
C VAL A 186 5.78 -0.29 -19.12
N LEU A 187 4.60 -0.87 -18.87
CA LEU A 187 3.63 -0.33 -17.92
C LEU A 187 4.15 -0.34 -16.49
N SER A 188 4.92 -1.37 -16.10
CA SER A 188 5.58 -1.41 -14.79
C SER A 188 6.66 -0.32 -14.64
N LYS A 189 7.38 0.02 -15.72
CA LYS A 189 8.35 1.13 -15.72
C LYS A 189 7.62 2.48 -15.62
N LEU A 190 6.51 2.64 -16.34
CA LEU A 190 5.67 3.85 -16.29
C LEU A 190 5.11 4.07 -14.87
N ASP A 191 4.56 3.02 -14.23
CA ASP A 191 4.08 3.08 -12.85
C ASP A 191 5.18 3.55 -11.89
N ARG A 192 6.38 2.97 -12.01
CA ARG A 192 7.53 3.37 -11.17
C ARG A 192 7.96 4.81 -11.43
N GLY A 193 8.02 5.22 -12.69
CA GLY A 193 8.34 6.60 -13.09
C GLY A 193 7.33 7.61 -12.55
N ALA A 194 6.03 7.30 -12.65
CA ALA A 194 4.97 8.13 -12.08
C ALA A 194 5.11 8.29 -10.55
N ILE A 195 5.38 7.19 -9.83
CA ILE A 195 5.60 7.25 -8.38
C ILE A 195 6.81 8.11 -8.03
N LEU A 196 7.92 7.96 -8.74
CA LEU A 196 9.14 8.76 -8.51
C LEU A 196 8.90 10.24 -8.79
N LEU A 197 8.14 10.56 -9.84
CA LEU A 197 7.74 11.93 -10.16
C LEU A 197 6.88 12.53 -9.04
N VAL A 198 5.86 11.81 -8.57
CA VAL A 198 4.99 12.26 -7.46
C VAL A 198 5.83 12.49 -6.20
N VAL A 199 6.74 11.58 -5.86
CA VAL A 199 7.64 11.72 -4.71
C VAL A 199 8.52 12.96 -4.88
N TYR A 200 9.14 13.15 -6.04
CA TYR A 200 9.99 14.31 -6.30
C TYR A 200 9.21 15.63 -6.15
N THR A 201 8.05 15.74 -6.80
CA THR A 201 7.22 16.95 -6.74
C THR A 201 6.75 17.25 -5.31
N ALA A 202 6.28 16.21 -4.60
CA ALA A 202 5.80 16.33 -3.23
C ALA A 202 6.92 16.75 -2.25
N PHE A 203 8.09 16.12 -2.35
CA PHE A 203 9.23 16.51 -1.49
C PHE A 203 9.81 17.85 -1.88
N SER A 204 9.85 18.21 -3.16
CA SER A 204 10.25 19.56 -3.59
C SER A 204 9.37 20.64 -2.96
N ALA A 205 8.04 20.47 -3.03
CA ALA A 205 7.09 21.40 -2.40
C ALA A 205 7.27 21.45 -0.88
N ALA A 206 7.40 20.29 -0.23
CA ALA A 206 7.60 20.20 1.21
C ALA A 206 8.94 20.81 1.68
N VAL A 207 10.02 20.66 0.89
CA VAL A 207 11.33 21.27 1.18
C VAL A 207 11.28 22.78 1.05
N VAL A 208 10.62 23.30 0.00
CA VAL A 208 10.38 24.74 -0.16
C VAL A 208 9.58 25.31 1.01
N ASP A 209 8.62 24.51 1.54
CA ASP A 209 7.80 24.87 2.71
C ASP A 209 8.48 24.57 4.07
N GLY A 210 9.75 24.17 4.07
CA GLY A 210 10.56 23.99 5.27
C GLY A 210 10.32 22.66 6.03
N ILE A 211 10.08 21.54 5.35
CA ILE A 211 9.83 20.22 5.97
C ILE A 211 10.91 19.85 7.00
N TRP A 212 12.18 20.11 6.69
CA TRP A 212 13.31 19.75 7.57
C TRP A 212 13.39 20.60 8.85
N LEU A 213 12.63 21.69 8.93
CA LEU A 213 12.44 22.49 10.17
C LEU A 213 11.25 21.96 11.00
N ARG A 214 10.34 21.22 10.39
CA ARG A 214 9.13 20.67 11.03
C ARG A 214 9.27 19.22 11.47
N VAL A 215 10.12 18.45 10.81
CA VAL A 215 10.38 17.04 11.14
C VAL A 215 11.69 16.96 11.92
N SER A 216 11.60 16.65 13.21
CA SER A 216 12.73 16.49 14.10
C SER A 216 13.39 15.11 13.98
N GLY A 217 14.63 14.98 14.46
CA GLY A 217 15.28 13.66 14.59
C GLY A 217 14.48 12.72 15.50
N PHE A 218 13.79 13.26 16.51
CA PHE A 218 12.90 12.50 17.39
C PHE A 218 11.69 11.94 16.62
N ASP A 219 11.11 12.70 15.69
CA ASP A 219 10.02 12.21 14.84
C ASP A 219 10.46 11.02 13.99
N ILE A 220 11.66 11.04 13.42
CA ILE A 220 12.20 9.92 12.63
C ILE A 220 12.35 8.66 13.50
N VAL A 221 12.90 8.80 14.71
CA VAL A 221 13.03 7.67 15.65
C VAL A 221 11.65 7.15 16.05
N THR A 222 10.70 8.02 16.29
CA THR A 222 9.32 7.67 16.62
C THR A 222 8.65 6.93 15.46
N ILE A 223 8.84 7.39 14.22
CA ILE A 223 8.31 6.71 13.03
C ILE A 223 8.92 5.31 12.89
N LEU A 224 10.22 5.16 13.07
CA LEU A 224 10.89 3.85 13.02
C LEU A 224 10.35 2.91 14.09
N PHE A 225 10.24 3.38 15.32
CA PHE A 225 9.73 2.57 16.43
C PHE A 225 8.27 2.15 16.22
N LEU A 226 7.38 3.08 15.89
CA LEU A 226 5.97 2.79 15.63
C LEU A 226 5.80 1.88 14.41
N SER A 227 6.61 2.06 13.38
CA SER A 227 6.59 1.19 12.19
C SER A 227 6.97 -0.25 12.56
N ALA A 228 8.01 -0.43 13.37
CA ALA A 228 8.43 -1.75 13.86
C ALA A 228 7.36 -2.39 14.74
N LEU A 229 6.77 -1.61 15.65
CA LEU A 229 5.71 -2.07 16.56
C LEU A 229 4.46 -2.50 15.77
N VAL A 230 3.95 -1.64 14.90
CA VAL A 230 2.75 -1.92 14.09
C VAL A 230 2.99 -3.14 13.20
N LEU A 231 4.14 -3.23 12.52
CA LEU A 231 4.48 -4.38 11.68
C LEU A 231 4.53 -5.67 12.50
N SER A 232 5.17 -5.65 13.67
CA SER A 232 5.29 -6.83 14.55
C SER A 232 3.92 -7.29 15.05
N VAL A 233 3.07 -6.36 15.48
CA VAL A 233 1.69 -6.64 15.92
C VAL A 233 0.88 -7.27 14.79
N VAL A 234 0.93 -6.69 13.59
CA VAL A 234 0.17 -7.21 12.45
C VAL A 234 0.67 -8.58 12.01
N LEU A 235 1.99 -8.81 11.96
CA LEU A 235 2.57 -10.12 11.65
C LEU A 235 2.14 -11.18 12.67
N PHE A 236 2.14 -10.83 13.95
CA PHE A 236 1.68 -11.72 15.02
C PHE A 236 0.18 -12.03 14.88
N LEU A 237 -0.64 -10.99 14.73
CA LEU A 237 -2.10 -11.15 14.67
C LEU A 237 -2.56 -11.87 13.39
N THR A 238 -1.94 -11.61 12.24
CA THR A 238 -2.27 -12.33 11.00
C THR A 238 -1.91 -13.82 11.10
N ARG A 239 -0.76 -14.15 11.72
CA ARG A 239 -0.40 -15.55 12.00
C ARG A 239 -1.38 -16.21 12.96
N LYS A 240 -1.79 -15.54 14.03
CA LYS A 240 -2.80 -16.03 14.98
C LYS A 240 -4.16 -16.19 14.31
N ALA A 241 -4.58 -15.25 13.49
CA ALA A 241 -5.84 -15.33 12.73
C ALA A 241 -5.85 -16.56 11.80
N ALA A 242 -4.73 -16.85 11.12
CA ALA A 242 -4.60 -18.05 10.30
C ALA A 242 -4.79 -19.34 11.11
N GLN A 243 -4.17 -19.40 12.29
CA GLN A 243 -4.30 -20.56 13.20
C GLN A 243 -5.74 -20.76 13.71
N VAL A 244 -6.38 -19.67 14.14
CA VAL A 244 -7.79 -19.69 14.60
C VAL A 244 -8.75 -20.08 13.46
N ALA A 245 -8.52 -19.56 12.27
CA ALA A 245 -9.30 -19.89 11.07
C ALA A 245 -8.97 -21.29 10.49
N ARG A 246 -8.01 -22.01 11.09
CA ARG A 246 -7.54 -23.33 10.65
C ARG A 246 -7.18 -23.34 9.16
N LEU A 247 -6.46 -22.32 8.71
CA LEU A 247 -5.93 -22.28 7.35
C LEU A 247 -4.80 -23.30 7.21
N ASN A 248 -4.68 -23.89 6.02
CA ASN A 248 -3.51 -24.70 5.68
C ASN A 248 -2.25 -23.83 5.66
N LYS A 249 -1.07 -24.44 5.67
CA LYS A 249 0.21 -23.72 5.78
C LYS A 249 0.47 -22.76 4.62
N SER A 250 0.07 -23.13 3.41
CA SER A 250 0.22 -22.31 2.21
C SER A 250 -0.63 -21.03 2.30
N ASP A 251 -1.87 -21.15 2.79
CA ASP A 251 -2.77 -20.01 2.98
C ASP A 251 -2.39 -19.16 4.19
N GLU A 252 -1.86 -19.77 5.29
CA GLU A 252 -1.27 -19.02 6.42
C GLU A 252 -0.16 -18.09 5.94
N ILE A 253 0.79 -18.62 5.15
CA ILE A 253 1.88 -17.85 4.55
C ILE A 253 1.32 -16.69 3.72
N THR A 254 0.32 -16.98 2.90
CA THR A 254 -0.32 -15.97 2.04
C THR A 254 -1.00 -14.87 2.85
N LEU A 255 -1.71 -15.23 3.93
CA LEU A 255 -2.32 -14.26 4.85
C LEU A 255 -1.25 -13.36 5.48
N VAL A 256 -0.17 -13.94 5.99
CA VAL A 256 0.93 -13.18 6.59
C VAL A 256 1.57 -12.24 5.57
N MET A 257 1.86 -12.73 4.35
CA MET A 257 2.55 -11.94 3.32
C MET A 257 1.66 -10.88 2.65
N CYS A 258 0.35 -11.08 2.54
CA CYS A 258 -0.57 -10.12 1.95
C CYS A 258 -1.19 -9.18 2.99
N GLY A 259 -1.50 -9.70 4.18
CA GLY A 259 -2.21 -8.95 5.23
C GLY A 259 -1.32 -8.02 6.07
N SER A 260 0.01 -8.14 5.99
CA SER A 260 0.95 -7.32 6.78
C SER A 260 1.55 -6.14 6.03
N LYS A 261 1.12 -5.87 4.81
CA LYS A 261 1.79 -4.89 3.94
C LYS A 261 0.90 -3.73 3.54
N LYS A 262 1.55 -2.58 3.31
CA LYS A 262 0.93 -1.35 2.82
C LYS A 262 1.60 -0.89 1.53
N SER A 263 0.79 -0.47 0.56
CA SER A 263 1.23 -0.12 -0.77
C SER A 263 1.75 1.31 -0.85
N LEU A 264 3.05 1.47 -1.03
CA LEU A 264 3.64 2.77 -1.38
C LEU A 264 3.20 3.21 -2.78
N ALA A 265 3.09 2.25 -3.72
CA ALA A 265 2.74 2.54 -5.11
C ALA A 265 1.34 3.15 -5.27
N SER A 266 0.39 2.73 -4.45
CA SER A 266 -0.95 3.32 -4.41
C SER A 266 -1.02 4.51 -3.46
N GLY A 267 -0.29 4.45 -2.33
CA GLY A 267 -0.36 5.46 -1.28
C GLY A 267 0.18 6.82 -1.69
N VAL A 268 1.32 6.87 -2.39
CA VAL A 268 1.91 8.15 -2.80
C VAL A 268 1.00 8.94 -3.77
N PRO A 269 0.47 8.36 -4.84
CA PRO A 269 -0.49 9.05 -5.70
C PRO A 269 -1.80 9.41 -4.97
N MET A 270 -2.27 8.56 -4.06
CA MET A 270 -3.44 8.87 -3.23
C MET A 270 -3.18 10.06 -2.30
N ALA A 271 -2.01 10.13 -1.67
CA ALA A 271 -1.64 11.28 -0.85
C ALA A 271 -1.65 12.58 -1.66
N ALA A 272 -1.05 12.56 -2.86
CA ALA A 272 -1.01 13.72 -3.73
C ALA A 272 -2.38 14.16 -4.26
N ALA A 273 -3.36 13.25 -4.30
CA ALA A 273 -4.74 13.56 -4.67
C ALA A 273 -5.58 14.04 -3.49
N LEU A 274 -5.22 13.63 -2.26
CA LEU A 274 -5.98 13.90 -1.04
C LEU A 274 -5.53 15.18 -0.30
N PHE A 275 -4.25 15.50 -0.36
CA PHE A 275 -3.62 16.53 0.46
C PHE A 275 -2.98 17.63 -0.38
N ALA A 276 -2.82 18.81 0.20
CA ALA A 276 -2.10 19.90 -0.44
C ALA A 276 -0.63 19.53 -0.72
N PRO A 277 -0.04 19.97 -1.83
CA PRO A 277 1.32 19.58 -2.25
C PRO A 277 2.38 19.69 -1.14
N ALA A 278 2.38 20.76 -0.36
CA ALA A 278 3.30 21.00 0.74
C ALA A 278 3.17 19.99 1.91
N GLN A 279 2.01 19.35 2.08
CA GLN A 279 1.73 18.38 3.13
C GLN A 279 2.11 16.96 2.72
N VAL A 280 2.04 16.65 1.43
CA VAL A 280 2.21 15.28 0.90
C VAL A 280 3.53 14.68 1.34
N GLY A 281 4.65 15.43 1.23
CA GLY A 281 5.99 14.94 1.61
C GLY A 281 6.06 14.44 3.06
N VAL A 282 5.45 15.19 3.98
CA VAL A 282 5.43 14.83 5.40
C VAL A 282 4.52 13.65 5.67
N ILE A 283 3.34 13.62 5.06
CA ILE A 283 2.33 12.56 5.23
C ILE A 283 2.84 11.21 4.72
N ILE A 284 3.59 11.18 3.61
CA ILE A 284 4.12 9.94 3.05
C ILE A 284 5.39 9.44 3.73
N LEU A 285 6.03 10.22 4.59
CA LEU A 285 7.28 9.85 5.25
C LEU A 285 7.14 8.58 6.11
N PRO A 286 6.13 8.42 6.99
CA PRO A 286 5.90 7.17 7.71
C PRO A 286 5.63 6.00 6.77
N LEU A 287 4.88 6.21 5.69
CA LEU A 287 4.63 5.19 4.66
C LEU A 287 5.92 4.71 4.00
N MET A 288 6.83 5.63 3.66
CA MET A 288 8.11 5.27 3.03
C MET A 288 8.98 4.44 3.96
N ILE A 289 9.09 4.83 5.23
CA ILE A 289 9.88 4.13 6.25
C ILE A 289 9.27 2.75 6.52
N PHE A 290 7.97 2.68 6.76
CA PHE A 290 7.24 1.43 6.96
C PHE A 290 7.40 0.49 5.75
N HIS A 291 7.31 1.03 4.53
CA HIS A 291 7.45 0.24 3.31
C HIS A 291 8.82 -0.43 3.18
N GLN A 292 9.91 0.29 3.50
CA GLN A 292 11.25 -0.32 3.49
C GLN A 292 11.37 -1.38 4.58
N MET A 293 10.89 -1.09 5.78
CA MET A 293 10.93 -2.04 6.91
C MET A 293 10.14 -3.31 6.61
N GLN A 294 8.92 -3.20 6.08
CA GLN A 294 8.11 -4.38 5.72
C GLN A 294 8.77 -5.22 4.62
N LEU A 295 9.48 -4.60 3.66
CA LEU A 295 10.20 -5.35 2.62
C LEU A 295 11.35 -6.17 3.23
N ILE A 296 12.15 -5.56 4.13
CA ILE A 296 13.28 -6.24 4.78
C ILE A 296 12.79 -7.38 5.67
N VAL A 297 11.86 -7.09 6.57
CA VAL A 297 11.36 -8.06 7.56
C VAL A 297 10.61 -9.21 6.86
N CYS A 298 9.72 -8.89 5.89
CA CYS A 298 9.00 -9.93 5.17
C CYS A 298 9.89 -10.76 4.25
N ALA A 299 10.98 -10.20 3.70
CA ALA A 299 11.96 -10.98 2.94
C ALA A 299 12.67 -12.01 3.82
N MET A 300 13.10 -11.62 5.03
CA MET A 300 13.70 -12.54 6.00
C MET A 300 12.72 -13.64 6.44
N ILE A 301 11.48 -13.28 6.73
CA ILE A 301 10.43 -14.26 7.08
C ILE A 301 10.15 -15.19 5.91
N ALA A 302 10.02 -14.66 4.68
CA ALA A 302 9.74 -15.46 3.49
C ALA A 302 10.87 -16.48 3.21
N ARG A 303 12.12 -16.06 3.38
CA ARG A 303 13.28 -16.95 3.28
C ARG A 303 13.22 -18.08 4.32
N SER A 304 12.99 -17.74 5.58
CA SER A 304 12.83 -18.73 6.66
C SER A 304 11.68 -19.71 6.42
N TYR A 305 10.59 -19.29 5.79
CA TYR A 305 9.52 -20.18 5.37
C TYR A 305 9.92 -21.06 4.21
N GLY A 306 10.67 -20.55 3.23
CA GLY A 306 11.11 -21.29 2.05
C GLY A 306 12.18 -22.35 2.32
N GLU A 307 13.01 -22.14 3.36
CA GLU A 307 14.09 -23.05 3.79
C GLU A 307 13.58 -24.25 4.62
N ARG A 308 12.28 -24.32 4.93
CA ARG A 308 11.72 -25.46 5.63
C ARG A 308 11.84 -26.70 4.76
N THR A 309 12.53 -27.71 5.26
CA THR A 309 12.53 -29.04 4.70
C THR A 309 11.08 -29.55 4.75
N GLU A 310 10.57 -30.06 3.65
CA GLU A 310 9.32 -30.80 3.67
C GLU A 310 9.52 -31.95 4.66
N ILE A 311 8.76 -31.97 5.74
CA ILE A 311 8.56 -33.22 6.48
C ILE A 311 7.83 -34.08 5.46
N PRO A 312 8.42 -35.23 5.05
CA PRO A 312 7.71 -36.15 4.15
C PRO A 312 6.34 -36.38 4.80
N GLU A 313 5.25 -36.17 4.05
CA GLU A 313 3.98 -36.78 4.43
C GLU A 313 4.32 -38.23 4.65
N GLU A 314 4.13 -38.76 5.87
CA GLU A 314 4.16 -40.17 6.15
C GLU A 314 3.25 -40.79 5.11
N THR A 315 3.86 -41.38 4.10
CA THR A 315 3.18 -42.26 3.16
C THR A 315 2.55 -43.30 4.07
N GLU A 316 1.22 -43.26 4.22
CA GLU A 316 0.47 -44.39 4.75
C GLU A 316 0.94 -45.60 4.00
N VAL A 317 1.88 -46.30 4.60
CA VAL A 317 2.15 -47.68 4.27
C VAL A 317 0.93 -48.47 4.74
N LEU A 318 -0.14 -48.35 3.96
CA LEU A 318 -1.23 -49.32 4.02
C LEU A 318 -0.65 -50.67 3.69
N GLY A 319 -0.71 -51.51 4.68
CA GLY A 319 -0.19 -52.83 4.69
C GLY A 319 -0.57 -53.65 3.47
N GLU A 320 0.42 -54.13 2.78
CA GLU A 320 0.42 -55.44 2.19
C GLU A 320 0.99 -56.42 3.23
N ALA A 321 0.11 -56.81 4.14
CA ALA A 321 0.28 -57.99 4.94
C ALA A 321 -1.01 -58.78 4.86
N SER A 322 -1.20 -59.47 3.75
CA SER A 322 -2.11 -60.62 3.72
C SER A 322 -1.81 -61.42 2.45
N ALA A 323 -0.96 -62.39 2.57
CA ALA A 323 -1.03 -63.63 1.85
C ALA A 323 -0.40 -64.71 2.72
#